data_eda1a634427f726f8db4e9cd880d735c
#
_entry.id   eda1a634427f726f8db4e9cd880d735c
#
_cell.length_a   1.000
_cell.length_b   1.000
_cell.length_c   1.000
_cell.angle_alpha   90.00
_cell.angle_beta   90.00
_cell.angle_gamma   90.00
#
_symmetry.space_group_name_H-M   'P 1'
#
loop_
_entity.id
_entity.type
_entity.pdbx_description
1 polymer ?
#
loop_
_entity_poly.entity_id
_entity_poly.type
_entity_poly.pdbx_seq_one_letter_code
_entity_poly.pdbx_strand_id
1 'polypeptide(L)'
;MKREYTFDVEKVTKNCILWIKDWFEKNGKDSPMVIGVSGGKDSTVCLKLGIKYLGKDHVIPVLMPNGTQADIQDSIDICKEFGIEPITVNIGTAYNALFDAINIGKDLNECKVFTTNTPARLRMATLYGIA
;
A
#
# COMPACT_ATOMS: atom_id res chain seq x y z
N MET A 1 26.03 23.89 -15.16
CA MET A 1 25.58 24.33 -13.84
C MET A 1 24.87 23.15 -13.16
N LYS A 2 25.47 22.55 -12.13
CA LYS A 2 24.77 21.56 -11.29
C LYS A 2 23.78 22.35 -10.43
N ARG A 3 22.48 22.05 -10.58
CA ARG A 3 21.46 22.56 -9.65
C ARG A 3 21.70 21.89 -8.31
N GLU A 4 22.14 22.61 -7.30
CA GLU A 4 22.09 22.14 -5.92
C GLU A 4 20.60 22.10 -5.50
N TYR A 5 20.07 20.89 -5.39
CA TYR A 5 18.78 20.68 -4.77
C TYR A 5 18.95 20.67 -3.25
N THR A 6 18.66 21.78 -2.61
CA THR A 6 18.49 21.83 -1.16
C THR A 6 17.12 21.26 -0.84
N PHE A 7 17.07 20.02 -0.31
CA PHE A 7 15.84 19.36 0.13
C PHE A 7 15.64 19.63 1.62
N ASP A 8 14.68 20.50 1.94
CA ASP A 8 14.28 20.79 3.31
C ASP A 8 13.26 19.74 3.77
N VAL A 9 13.75 18.71 4.49
CA VAL A 9 12.95 17.57 4.97
C VAL A 9 11.81 18.02 5.89
N GLU A 10 12.06 18.96 6.79
CA GLU A 10 11.05 19.43 7.75
C GLU A 10 9.91 20.16 7.06
N LYS A 11 10.24 21.07 6.16
CA LYS A 11 9.27 21.81 5.37
C LYS A 11 8.44 20.91 4.48
N VAL A 12 9.06 19.94 3.79
CA VAL A 12 8.35 18.99 2.91
C VAL A 12 7.44 18.09 3.73
N THR A 13 7.93 17.55 4.85
CA THR A 13 7.12 16.73 5.76
C THR A 13 5.90 17.49 6.27
N LYS A 14 6.07 18.72 6.72
CA LYS A 14 4.99 19.59 7.18
C LYS A 14 3.95 19.83 6.08
N ASN A 15 4.40 20.11 4.86
CA ASN A 15 3.52 20.35 3.73
C ASN A 15 2.71 19.09 3.36
N CYS A 16 3.34 17.90 3.37
CA CYS A 16 2.64 16.65 3.13
C CYS A 16 1.55 16.38 4.20
N ILE A 17 1.88 16.60 5.46
CA ILE A 17 0.91 16.44 6.57
C ILE A 17 -0.26 17.41 6.41
N LEU A 18 0.00 18.69 6.10
CA LEU A 18 -1.06 19.68 5.88
C LEU A 18 -1.94 19.33 4.68
N TRP A 19 -1.33 18.80 3.61
CA TRP A 19 -2.07 18.37 2.43
C TRP A 19 -2.99 17.16 2.76
N ILE A 20 -2.50 16.15 3.48
CA ILE A 20 -3.31 15.00 3.92
C ILE A 20 -4.50 15.49 4.74
N LYS A 21 -4.25 16.40 5.68
CA LYS A 21 -5.30 17.03 6.50
C LYS A 21 -6.38 17.68 5.66
N ASP A 22 -5.99 18.63 4.83
CA ASP A 22 -6.91 19.39 3.99
C ASP A 22 -7.74 18.48 3.09
N TRP A 23 -7.10 17.41 2.56
CA TRP A 23 -7.79 16.45 1.72
C TRP A 23 -8.87 15.67 2.49
N PHE A 24 -8.55 15.12 3.67
CA PHE A 24 -9.51 14.37 4.49
C PHE A 24 -10.63 15.27 5.01
N GLU A 25 -10.34 16.48 5.46
CA GLU A 25 -11.36 17.44 5.90
C GLU A 25 -12.39 17.76 4.80
N LYS A 26 -11.96 17.78 3.54
CA LYS A 26 -12.82 18.09 2.39
C LYS A 26 -13.55 16.89 1.80
N ASN A 27 -12.97 15.71 1.85
CA ASN A 27 -13.43 14.54 1.09
C ASN A 27 -13.90 13.36 1.95
N GLY A 28 -13.53 13.31 3.22
CA GLY A 28 -13.89 12.20 4.09
C GLY A 28 -13.42 12.41 5.53
N LYS A 29 -13.98 13.43 6.21
CA LYS A 29 -13.54 13.89 7.53
C LYS A 29 -13.44 12.76 8.57
N ASP A 30 -14.35 11.80 8.54
CA ASP A 30 -14.42 10.70 9.51
C ASP A 30 -13.99 9.35 8.89
N SER A 31 -13.48 9.36 7.65
CA SER A 31 -13.05 8.14 6.97
C SER A 31 -11.61 7.78 7.36
N PRO A 32 -11.30 6.49 7.59
CA PRO A 32 -9.94 6.05 7.82
C PRO A 32 -9.12 6.09 6.52
N MET A 33 -7.82 6.29 6.66
CA MET A 33 -6.86 6.11 5.58
C MET A 33 -6.54 4.63 5.41
N VAL A 34 -6.95 4.02 4.31
CA VAL A 34 -6.57 2.65 3.95
C VAL A 34 -5.29 2.68 3.12
N ILE A 35 -4.27 1.93 3.52
CA ILE A 35 -2.96 1.95 2.85
C ILE A 35 -2.35 0.56 2.73
N GLY A 36 -1.92 0.20 1.52
CA GLY A 36 -1.12 -1.01 1.28
C GLY A 36 0.31 -0.84 1.77
N VAL A 37 0.79 -1.76 2.60
CA VAL A 37 2.16 -1.75 3.14
C VAL A 37 2.95 -2.88 2.50
N SER A 38 3.99 -2.52 1.72
CA SER A 38 4.79 -3.48 0.95
C SER A 38 6.16 -3.78 1.57
N GLY A 39 6.48 -3.21 2.74
CA GLY A 39 7.83 -3.28 3.32
C GLY A 39 8.83 -2.29 2.68
N GLY A 40 8.49 -1.69 1.54
CA GLY A 40 9.33 -0.70 0.86
C GLY A 40 9.25 0.69 1.50
N LYS A 41 10.30 1.49 1.28
CA LYS A 41 10.44 2.84 1.85
C LYS A 41 9.25 3.77 1.58
N ASP A 42 8.67 3.71 0.39
CA ASP A 42 7.62 4.65 -0.03
C ASP A 42 6.33 4.41 0.73
N SER A 43 5.88 3.16 0.83
CA SER A 43 4.70 2.78 1.62
C SER A 43 4.91 3.05 3.12
N THR A 44 6.13 2.84 3.62
CA THR A 44 6.51 3.10 5.02
C THR A 44 6.42 4.59 5.35
N VAL A 45 6.92 5.46 4.48
CA VAL A 45 6.82 6.93 4.65
C VAL A 45 5.37 7.38 4.63
N CYS A 46 4.56 6.89 3.66
CA CYS A 46 3.14 7.23 3.58
C CYS A 46 2.37 6.76 4.82
N LEU A 47 2.62 5.54 5.31
CA LEU A 47 2.03 5.02 6.54
C LEU A 47 2.38 5.91 7.74
N LYS A 48 3.66 6.28 7.89
CA LYS A 48 4.10 7.13 9.02
C LYS A 48 3.49 8.53 8.98
N LEU A 49 3.37 9.13 7.79
CA LEU A 49 2.71 10.42 7.62
C LEU A 49 1.21 10.36 7.97
N GLY A 50 0.53 9.30 7.52
CA GLY A 50 -0.87 9.06 7.87
C GLY A 50 -1.08 8.93 9.38
N ILE A 51 -0.29 8.08 10.04
CA ILE A 51 -0.34 7.89 11.50
C ILE A 51 -0.06 9.20 12.24
N LYS A 52 0.96 9.94 11.80
CA LYS A 52 1.36 11.19 12.45
C LYS A 52 0.26 12.25 12.39
N TYR A 53 -0.52 12.22 11.33
CA TYR A 53 -1.55 13.23 11.11
C TYR A 53 -2.95 12.80 11.58
N LEU A 54 -3.40 11.62 11.14
CA LEU A 54 -4.76 11.12 11.44
C LEU A 54 -4.85 10.40 12.79
N GLY A 55 -3.71 9.98 13.33
CA GLY A 55 -3.66 9.07 14.47
C GLY A 55 -3.80 7.59 14.05
N LYS A 56 -3.38 6.69 14.92
CA LYS A 56 -3.36 5.23 14.63
C LYS A 56 -4.74 4.67 14.37
N ASP A 57 -5.74 5.17 15.09
CA ASP A 57 -7.14 4.68 15.02
C ASP A 57 -7.84 5.03 13.71
N HIS A 58 -7.27 5.95 12.93
CA HIS A 58 -7.79 6.38 11.63
C HIS A 58 -6.91 5.93 10.45
N VAL A 59 -6.03 4.95 10.67
CA VAL A 59 -5.19 4.39 9.60
C VAL A 59 -5.32 2.87 9.60
N ILE A 60 -5.64 2.30 8.45
CA ILE A 60 -5.78 0.85 8.24
C ILE A 60 -4.66 0.38 7.31
N PRO A 61 -3.55 -0.17 7.85
CA PRO A 61 -2.51 -0.78 7.03
C PRO A 61 -2.98 -2.14 6.52
N VAL A 62 -2.74 -2.42 5.24
CA VAL A 62 -3.13 -3.67 4.58
C VAL A 62 -1.92 -4.35 3.97
N LEU A 63 -1.66 -5.59 4.39
CA LEU A 63 -0.66 -6.47 3.79
C LEU A 63 -1.35 -7.37 2.77
N MET A 64 -0.83 -7.43 1.55
CA MET A 64 -1.45 -8.16 0.45
C MET A 64 -0.45 -9.10 -0.23
N PRO A 65 -0.02 -10.18 0.45
CA PRO A 65 0.86 -11.17 -0.17
C PRO A 65 0.15 -11.90 -1.31
N ASN A 66 0.92 -12.28 -2.33
CA ASN A 66 0.45 -13.14 -3.42
C ASN A 66 0.99 -14.56 -3.20
N GLY A 67 0.21 -15.40 -2.53
CA GLY A 67 0.66 -16.72 -2.08
C GLY A 67 1.66 -16.62 -0.92
N THR A 68 2.75 -17.37 -0.99
CA THR A 68 3.85 -17.32 -0.01
C THR A 68 4.83 -16.22 -0.42
N GLN A 69 4.99 -15.21 0.42
CA GLN A 69 5.86 -14.07 0.17
C GLN A 69 6.96 -14.04 1.24
N ALA A 70 8.22 -14.18 0.82
CA ALA A 70 9.35 -14.28 1.76
C ALA A 70 9.62 -13.00 2.54
N ASP A 71 9.34 -11.83 1.95
CA ASP A 71 9.60 -10.49 2.49
C ASP A 71 8.39 -9.88 3.23
N ILE A 72 7.33 -10.65 3.49
CA ILE A 72 6.16 -10.17 4.25
C ILE A 72 6.55 -9.76 5.67
N GLN A 73 7.61 -10.36 6.21
CA GLN A 73 8.08 -10.07 7.57
C GLN A 73 8.50 -8.60 7.72
N ASP A 74 9.12 -8.01 6.70
CA ASP A 74 9.50 -6.59 6.71
C ASP A 74 8.28 -5.67 6.88
N SER A 75 7.18 -6.00 6.21
CA SER A 75 5.91 -5.26 6.34
C SER A 75 5.29 -5.40 7.74
N ILE A 76 5.35 -6.59 8.31
CA ILE A 76 4.86 -6.88 9.68
C ILE A 76 5.69 -6.10 10.69
N ASP A 77 7.01 -6.12 10.56
CA ASP A 77 7.91 -5.46 11.51
C ASP A 77 7.76 -3.94 11.47
N ILE A 78 7.54 -3.34 10.30
CA ILE A 78 7.21 -1.92 10.15
C ILE A 78 5.91 -1.58 10.90
N CYS A 79 4.86 -2.38 10.74
CA CYS A 79 3.61 -2.16 11.46
C CYS A 79 3.78 -2.28 12.98
N LYS A 80 4.55 -3.26 13.44
CA LYS A 80 4.89 -3.42 14.86
C LYS A 80 5.68 -2.24 15.41
N GLU A 81 6.70 -1.78 14.67
CA GLU A 81 7.50 -0.61 15.07
C GLU A 81 6.63 0.64 15.23
N PHE A 82 5.64 0.80 14.37
CA PHE A 82 4.70 1.92 14.46
C PHE A 82 3.56 1.68 15.46
N GLY A 83 3.46 0.46 16.02
CA GLY A 83 2.45 0.07 16.99
C GLY A 83 1.03 0.13 16.40
N ILE A 84 0.87 -0.42 15.18
CA ILE A 84 -0.40 -0.51 14.48
C ILE A 84 -0.58 -1.94 13.93
N GLU A 85 -1.80 -2.49 14.05
CA GLU A 85 -2.10 -3.84 13.59
C GLU A 85 -2.57 -3.81 12.12
N PRO A 86 -1.93 -4.58 11.23
CA PRO A 86 -2.35 -4.64 9.83
C PRO A 86 -3.47 -5.66 9.59
N ILE A 87 -4.32 -5.38 8.60
CA ILE A 87 -5.18 -6.39 7.98
C ILE A 87 -4.34 -7.14 6.95
N THR A 88 -4.36 -8.48 6.98
CA THR A 88 -3.68 -9.30 5.97
C THR A 88 -4.68 -9.96 5.05
N VAL A 89 -4.58 -9.67 3.75
CA VAL A 89 -5.40 -10.26 2.68
C VAL A 89 -4.49 -10.93 1.68
N ASN A 90 -4.43 -12.27 1.68
CA ASN A 90 -3.68 -13.00 0.66
C ASN A 90 -4.44 -12.99 -0.67
N ILE A 91 -3.89 -12.28 -1.66
CA ILE A 91 -4.51 -12.18 -3.00
C ILE A 91 -4.26 -13.40 -3.88
N GLY A 92 -3.46 -14.38 -3.42
CA GLY A 92 -3.06 -15.56 -4.20
C GLY A 92 -4.24 -16.41 -4.67
N THR A 93 -5.27 -16.57 -3.84
CA THR A 93 -6.48 -17.31 -4.23
C THR A 93 -7.19 -16.63 -5.40
N ALA A 94 -7.39 -15.32 -5.36
CA ALA A 94 -8.00 -14.56 -6.43
C ALA A 94 -7.12 -14.56 -7.70
N TYR A 95 -5.81 -14.46 -7.52
CA TYR A 95 -4.85 -14.53 -8.62
C TYR A 95 -4.93 -15.87 -9.36
N ASN A 96 -4.92 -16.98 -8.61
CA ASN A 96 -4.99 -18.31 -9.20
C ASN A 96 -6.34 -18.57 -9.87
N ALA A 97 -7.44 -18.15 -9.25
CA ALA A 97 -8.78 -18.28 -9.85
C ALA A 97 -8.88 -17.52 -11.18
N LEU A 98 -8.31 -16.32 -11.26
CA LEU A 98 -8.27 -15.55 -12.50
C LEU A 98 -7.34 -16.19 -13.55
N PHE A 99 -6.20 -16.72 -13.11
CA PHE A 99 -5.29 -17.47 -13.97
C PHE A 99 -5.98 -18.67 -14.63
N ASP A 100 -6.67 -19.47 -13.83
CA ASP A 100 -7.42 -20.65 -14.31
C ASP A 100 -8.58 -20.27 -15.26
N ALA A 101 -9.27 -19.17 -14.95
CA ALA A 101 -10.39 -18.67 -15.76
C ALA A 101 -9.99 -18.12 -17.14
N ILE A 102 -8.77 -17.58 -17.25
CA ILE A 102 -8.26 -16.99 -18.52
C ILE A 102 -7.72 -18.07 -19.47
N ASN A 103 -7.88 -19.32 -19.26
CA ASN A 103 -7.29 -20.40 -20.07
C ASN A 103 -7.47 -20.18 -21.59
N ILE A 104 -6.53 -19.47 -22.20
CA ILE A 104 -6.52 -19.10 -23.64
C ILE A 104 -5.57 -19.97 -24.47
N GLY A 105 -5.15 -21.11 -23.93
CA GLY A 105 -4.22 -22.03 -24.62
C GLY A 105 -2.78 -21.51 -24.68
N LYS A 106 -2.41 -20.51 -23.88
CA LYS A 106 -1.05 -20.01 -23.69
C LYS A 106 -0.63 -20.13 -22.24
N ASP A 107 0.64 -20.40 -22.00
CA ASP A 107 1.18 -20.37 -20.63
C ASP A 107 1.23 -18.92 -20.12
N LEU A 108 0.30 -18.58 -19.22
CA LEU A 108 0.24 -17.27 -18.62
C LEU A 108 1.41 -16.99 -17.67
N ASN A 109 2.13 -18.02 -17.19
CA ASN A 109 3.34 -17.82 -16.38
C ASN A 109 4.46 -17.16 -17.19
N GLU A 110 4.52 -17.40 -18.49
CA GLU A 110 5.46 -16.75 -19.41
C GLU A 110 4.98 -15.35 -19.82
N CYS A 111 3.70 -15.01 -19.56
CA CYS A 111 3.15 -13.71 -19.88
C CYS A 111 3.56 -12.66 -18.84
N LYS A 112 4.66 -11.96 -19.08
CA LYS A 112 5.17 -10.92 -18.17
C LYS A 112 4.14 -9.85 -17.83
N VAL A 113 3.26 -9.49 -18.76
CA VAL A 113 2.19 -8.51 -18.50
C VAL A 113 1.21 -9.06 -17.46
N PHE A 114 0.79 -10.32 -17.60
CA PHE A 114 -0.12 -10.96 -16.65
C PHE A 114 0.52 -11.08 -15.25
N THR A 115 1.72 -11.66 -15.17
CA THR A 115 2.40 -11.92 -13.89
C THR A 115 2.77 -10.66 -13.13
N THR A 116 2.99 -9.55 -13.82
CA THR A 116 3.36 -8.26 -13.20
C THR A 116 2.15 -7.40 -12.86
N ASN A 117 1.20 -7.27 -13.79
CA ASN A 117 0.11 -6.31 -13.64
C ASN A 117 -1.08 -6.87 -12.86
N THR A 118 -1.38 -8.16 -12.99
CA THR A 118 -2.54 -8.77 -12.31
C THR A 118 -2.45 -8.66 -10.79
N PRO A 119 -1.33 -8.99 -10.13
CA PRO A 119 -1.21 -8.80 -8.68
C PRO A 119 -1.41 -7.34 -8.26
N ALA A 120 -0.88 -6.39 -9.03
CA ALA A 120 -1.05 -4.96 -8.73
C ALA A 120 -2.52 -4.53 -8.79
N ARG A 121 -3.28 -5.01 -9.80
CA ARG A 121 -4.72 -4.72 -9.93
C ARG A 121 -5.55 -5.37 -8.83
N LEU A 122 -5.22 -6.61 -8.44
CA LEU A 122 -5.89 -7.28 -7.33
C LEU A 122 -5.65 -6.55 -6.01
N ARG A 123 -4.43 -6.07 -5.75
CA ARG A 123 -4.14 -5.24 -4.58
C ARG A 123 -4.95 -3.95 -4.58
N MET A 124 -5.03 -3.27 -5.71
CA MET A 124 -5.88 -2.07 -5.85
C MET A 124 -7.34 -2.39 -5.53
N ALA A 125 -7.92 -3.45 -6.12
CA ALA A 125 -9.30 -3.85 -5.86
C ALA A 125 -9.53 -4.22 -4.38
N THR A 126 -8.55 -4.87 -3.73
CA THR A 126 -8.60 -5.19 -2.29
C THR A 126 -8.68 -3.92 -1.44
N LEU A 127 -7.85 -2.92 -1.73
CA LEU A 127 -7.88 -1.64 -0.99
C LEU A 127 -9.23 -0.92 -1.16
N TYR A 128 -9.79 -0.92 -2.37
CA TYR A 128 -11.13 -0.37 -2.61
C TYR A 128 -12.24 -1.11 -1.86
N GLY A 129 -12.08 -2.43 -1.66
CA GLY A 129 -13.05 -3.23 -0.91
C GLY A 129 -12.99 -3.04 0.62
N ILE A 130 -11.89 -2.46 1.13
CA ILE A 130 -11.68 -2.17 2.55
C ILE A 130 -12.06 -0.71 2.87
N ALA A 131 -11.84 0.21 1.92
CA ALA A 131 -12.14 1.63 2.06
C ALA A 131 -13.65 1.89 2.01
#